data_17d41e126be55f21adc1be7920179f04
#
_entry.id   17d41e126be55f21adc1be7920179f04
#
_cell.length_a   1.000
_cell.length_b   1.000
_cell.length_c   1.000
_cell.angle_alpha   90.00
_cell.angle_beta   90.00
_cell.angle_gamma   90.00
#
_symmetry.space_group_name_H-M   'P 1'
#
loop_
_entity.id
_entity.type
_entity.pdbx_description
1 polymer ?
#
loop_
_entity_poly.entity_id
_entity_poly.type
_entity_poly.pdbx_seq_one_letter_code
_entity_poly.pdbx_strand_id
1 'polypeptide(L)'
;MRAYFIRITAPGTDNVLALYSAFKPDGTINGAALQVEFDIPAYAYGDPAGNAYLKISGVNFADIQQANDLNDADITIYGGMAKGLPLANPAQAGVLLKGSVFQCFGNWQGMQSSLELMVTAKAGTDVKPVNLTFNWRKGMTLQAAVTQALQIAFPGAVVTGSWSSSLVYTEDQPFSYKTLPQFARWVSDTSHVINPDPTYLGAQIVATANGFHLFDGTSLPKAKPISFLDLIGQPTWIDAGTMQFKTVLRADLNVGDLITMPQGTNVINTPNSFTRFRNKTAFQGQFQIRSIRHLGNSRSTSADSWCTLVDTYASSQ
;
A
#
# COMPACT_ATOMS: atom_id res chain seq x y z
N MET A 1 18.90 6.87 -10.94
CA MET A 1 18.42 8.01 -10.14
C MET A 1 17.01 7.71 -9.64
N ARG A 2 16.72 8.07 -8.41
CA ARG A 2 15.43 7.89 -7.78
C ARG A 2 14.46 8.95 -8.32
N ALA A 3 13.29 8.52 -8.78
CA ALA A 3 12.28 9.40 -9.33
C ALA A 3 11.16 9.57 -8.31
N TYR A 4 10.81 10.80 -7.99
CA TYR A 4 9.64 11.12 -7.19
C TYR A 4 8.91 12.32 -7.76
N PHE A 5 7.60 12.33 -7.52
CA PHE A 5 6.73 13.46 -7.81
C PHE A 5 5.66 13.51 -6.72
N ILE A 6 5.60 14.61 -5.98
CA ILE A 6 4.67 14.82 -4.87
C ILE A 6 3.85 16.05 -5.19
N ARG A 7 2.54 15.87 -5.30
CA ARG A 7 1.59 16.94 -5.57
C ARG A 7 0.65 17.08 -4.39
N ILE A 8 0.56 18.28 -3.84
CA ILE A 8 -0.38 18.64 -2.77
C ILE A 8 -1.35 19.65 -3.34
N THR A 9 -2.66 19.37 -3.20
CA THR A 9 -3.74 20.20 -3.75
C THR A 9 -4.72 20.59 -2.66
N ALA A 10 -5.45 21.68 -2.87
CA ALA A 10 -6.54 22.03 -1.97
C ALA A 10 -7.61 20.93 -1.96
N PRO A 11 -8.26 20.67 -0.79
CA PRO A 11 -9.16 19.55 -0.61
C PRO A 11 -10.26 19.48 -1.69
N GLY A 12 -10.37 18.32 -2.34
CA GLY A 12 -11.37 18.08 -3.37
C GLY A 12 -11.23 18.90 -4.67
N THR A 13 -10.10 19.57 -4.87
CA THR A 13 -9.84 20.40 -6.06
C THR A 13 -8.53 20.03 -6.73
N ASP A 14 -8.31 20.56 -7.95
CA ASP A 14 -7.03 20.44 -8.67
C ASP A 14 -6.07 21.64 -8.41
N ASN A 15 -6.46 22.57 -7.53
CA ASN A 15 -5.63 23.73 -7.19
C ASN A 15 -4.37 23.28 -6.43
N VAL A 16 -3.20 23.45 -7.06
CA VAL A 16 -1.92 23.00 -6.52
C VAL A 16 -1.44 23.99 -5.45
N LEU A 17 -1.27 23.49 -4.22
CA LEU A 17 -0.68 24.21 -3.09
C LEU A 17 0.84 24.05 -3.07
N ALA A 18 1.34 22.84 -3.30
CA ALA A 18 2.77 22.56 -3.34
C ALA A 18 3.10 21.43 -4.34
N LEU A 19 4.29 21.51 -4.95
CA LEU A 19 4.79 20.55 -5.91
C LEU A 19 6.27 20.29 -5.70
N TYR A 20 6.64 19.03 -5.46
CA TYR A 20 8.02 18.60 -5.29
C TYR A 20 8.34 17.49 -6.29
N SER A 21 9.37 17.68 -7.11
CA SER A 21 9.71 16.73 -8.16
C SER A 21 11.23 16.60 -8.35
N ALA A 22 11.66 15.36 -8.60
CA ALA A 22 13.02 15.05 -9.02
C ALA A 22 13.32 15.48 -10.47
N PHE A 23 12.28 15.77 -11.26
CA PHE A 23 12.39 16.15 -12.67
C PHE A 23 11.66 17.46 -12.95
N LYS A 24 12.17 18.19 -13.92
CA LYS A 24 11.48 19.34 -14.50
C LYS A 24 10.33 18.90 -15.43
N PRO A 25 9.41 19.78 -15.81
CA PRO A 25 8.33 19.46 -16.75
C PRO A 25 8.80 18.93 -18.11
N ASP A 26 10.00 19.31 -18.55
CA ASP A 26 10.63 18.83 -19.79
C ASP A 26 11.24 17.42 -19.68
N GLY A 27 11.14 16.79 -18.49
CA GLY A 27 11.70 15.46 -18.20
C GLY A 27 13.19 15.45 -17.87
N THR A 28 13.87 16.61 -17.84
CA THR A 28 15.25 16.72 -17.39
C THR A 28 15.37 16.69 -15.87
N ILE A 29 16.56 16.35 -15.36
CA ILE A 29 16.83 16.28 -13.92
C ILE A 29 16.70 17.69 -13.32
N ASN A 30 15.94 17.77 -12.23
CA ASN A 30 15.82 19.00 -11.47
C ASN A 30 17.00 19.10 -10.47
N GLY A 31 18.01 19.93 -10.79
CA GLY A 31 19.15 20.16 -9.89
C GLY A 31 18.78 20.81 -8.56
N ALA A 32 17.63 21.48 -8.48
CA ALA A 32 17.10 22.09 -7.27
C ALA A 32 16.11 21.16 -6.51
N ALA A 33 16.00 19.89 -6.92
CA ALA A 33 15.13 18.94 -6.25
C ALA A 33 15.49 18.79 -4.76
N LEU A 34 14.49 18.89 -3.91
CA LEU A 34 14.65 18.75 -2.46
C LEU A 34 14.87 17.28 -2.08
N GLN A 35 15.44 17.06 -0.90
CA GLN A 35 15.51 15.70 -0.36
C GLN A 35 14.13 15.29 0.13
N VAL A 36 13.71 14.11 -0.28
CA VAL A 36 12.43 13.50 0.12
C VAL A 36 12.69 12.18 0.81
N GLU A 37 12.07 12.00 1.96
CA GLU A 37 12.03 10.74 2.70
C GLU A 37 10.57 10.36 2.94
N PHE A 38 10.24 9.09 2.75
CA PHE A 38 8.89 8.59 3.03
C PHE A 38 8.90 7.17 3.56
N ASP A 39 7.86 6.87 4.32
CA ASP A 39 7.50 5.56 4.81
C ASP A 39 6.00 5.37 4.60
N ILE A 40 5.64 4.53 3.63
CA ILE A 40 4.26 4.33 3.19
C ILE A 40 3.89 2.86 3.38
N PRO A 41 3.25 2.50 4.51
CA PRO A 41 2.76 1.16 4.74
C PRO A 41 1.38 0.95 4.09
N ALA A 42 1.13 -0.27 3.60
CA ALA A 42 -0.17 -0.77 3.21
C ALA A 42 -0.39 -2.16 3.79
N TYR A 43 -1.42 -2.33 4.59
CA TYR A 43 -1.73 -3.58 5.29
C TYR A 43 -3.10 -4.11 4.89
N ALA A 44 -3.23 -5.45 4.93
CA ALA A 44 -4.51 -6.14 5.05
C ALA A 44 -4.83 -6.41 6.55
N TYR A 45 -5.96 -7.01 6.85
CA TYR A 45 -6.36 -7.44 8.21
C TYR A 45 -6.79 -6.33 9.18
N GLY A 46 -7.81 -5.60 8.79
CA GLY A 46 -8.49 -4.68 9.70
C GLY A 46 -7.81 -3.32 9.88
N ASP A 47 -6.73 -3.07 9.16
CA ASP A 47 -6.17 -1.74 8.96
C ASP A 47 -6.00 -1.47 7.46
N PRO A 48 -7.11 -1.23 6.75
CA PRO A 48 -7.09 -1.04 5.29
C PRO A 48 -6.37 0.24 4.85
N ALA A 49 -6.07 1.15 5.77
CA ALA A 49 -5.44 2.43 5.49
C ALA A 49 -4.33 2.72 6.49
N GLY A 50 -3.10 2.36 6.17
CA GLY A 50 -1.93 2.75 6.97
C GLY A 50 -1.68 4.25 6.96
N ASN A 51 -1.13 4.78 8.07
CA ASN A 51 -0.62 6.15 8.12
C ASN A 51 0.76 6.20 7.46
N ALA A 52 0.93 7.10 6.51
CA ALA A 52 2.21 7.32 5.86
C ALA A 52 2.92 8.55 6.45
N TYR A 53 4.23 8.47 6.50
CA TYR A 53 5.10 9.58 6.87
C TYR A 53 5.85 10.08 5.64
N LEU A 54 5.91 11.41 5.49
CA LEU A 54 6.66 12.08 4.44
C LEU A 54 7.45 13.24 5.04
N LYS A 55 8.74 13.31 4.73
CA LYS A 55 9.62 14.43 5.10
C LYS A 55 10.25 15.03 3.84
N ILE A 56 10.19 16.36 3.74
CA ILE A 56 10.78 17.13 2.65
C ILE A 56 11.79 18.10 3.28
N SER A 57 13.07 17.89 3.01
CA SER A 57 14.16 18.68 3.61
C SER A 57 14.72 19.68 2.62
N GLY A 58 15.10 20.86 3.13
CA GLY A 58 15.63 21.97 2.35
C GLY A 58 14.56 22.95 1.85
N VAL A 59 13.38 22.94 2.49
CA VAL A 59 12.30 23.90 2.21
C VAL A 59 12.66 25.30 2.68
N ASN A 60 12.06 26.32 2.07
CA ASN A 60 12.27 27.71 2.50
C ASN A 60 11.48 28.04 3.78
N PHE A 61 11.78 29.16 4.41
CA PHE A 61 11.12 29.57 5.65
C PHE A 61 9.64 29.92 5.46
N ALA A 62 9.25 30.41 4.30
CA ALA A 62 7.84 30.71 4.02
C ALA A 62 7.02 29.42 4.01
N ASP A 63 7.51 28.34 3.42
CA ASP A 63 6.85 27.03 3.44
C ASP A 63 6.70 26.49 4.87
N ILE A 64 7.72 26.69 5.74
CA ILE A 64 7.66 26.30 7.15
C ILE A 64 6.57 27.08 7.90
N GLN A 65 6.48 28.40 7.66
CA GLN A 65 5.48 29.26 8.31
C GLN A 65 4.05 28.90 7.86
N GLN A 66 3.89 28.41 6.62
CA GLN A 66 2.61 28.03 6.03
C GLN A 66 2.34 26.52 6.15
N ALA A 67 3.12 25.78 6.93
CA ALA A 67 2.96 24.32 7.05
C ALA A 67 1.53 23.92 7.45
N ASN A 68 0.88 24.67 8.32
CA ASN A 68 -0.49 24.38 8.77
C ASN A 68 -1.54 24.54 7.66
N ASP A 69 -1.27 25.32 6.62
CA ASP A 69 -2.18 25.51 5.48
C ASP A 69 -2.28 24.24 4.61
N LEU A 70 -1.34 23.31 4.80
CA LEU A 70 -1.35 22.01 4.13
C LEU A 70 -2.18 20.94 4.88
N ASN A 71 -2.68 21.23 6.08
CA ASN A 71 -3.56 20.31 6.79
C ASN A 71 -4.87 20.12 6.00
N ASP A 72 -5.38 18.90 6.00
CA ASP A 72 -6.54 18.46 5.23
C ASP A 72 -6.35 18.49 3.69
N ALA A 73 -5.22 18.96 3.16
CA ALA A 73 -4.93 18.98 1.73
C ALA A 73 -4.88 17.56 1.13
N ASP A 74 -5.29 17.43 -0.12
CA ASP A 74 -5.13 16.18 -0.86
C ASP A 74 -3.67 16.03 -1.33
N ILE A 75 -3.11 14.82 -1.18
CA ILE A 75 -1.73 14.52 -1.57
C ILE A 75 -1.66 13.31 -2.48
N THR A 76 -0.82 13.39 -3.50
CA THR A 76 -0.44 12.25 -4.35
C THR A 76 1.07 12.09 -4.33
N ILE A 77 1.54 10.91 -3.94
CA ILE A 77 2.96 10.55 -3.92
C ILE A 77 3.21 9.52 -5.03
N TYR A 78 4.04 9.89 -5.97
CA TYR A 78 4.52 9.06 -7.06
C TYR A 78 5.98 8.73 -6.84
N GLY A 79 6.39 7.46 -7.07
CA GLY A 79 7.76 7.01 -6.93
C GLY A 79 8.15 5.93 -7.93
N GLY A 80 9.47 5.80 -8.11
CA GLY A 80 10.04 4.78 -9.00
C GLY A 80 11.51 5.02 -9.28
N MET A 81 12.04 4.28 -10.26
CA MET A 81 13.40 4.48 -10.77
C MET A 81 13.35 5.34 -12.03
N ALA A 82 14.33 6.25 -12.20
CA ALA A 82 14.42 7.11 -13.37
C ALA A 82 14.64 6.28 -14.63
N LYS A 83 13.92 6.63 -15.70
CA LYS A 83 14.06 6.02 -17.03
C LYS A 83 15.53 6.06 -17.50
N GLY A 84 15.99 4.97 -18.12
CA GLY A 84 17.35 4.85 -18.66
C GLY A 84 18.38 4.24 -17.72
N LEU A 85 18.01 3.90 -16.47
CA LEU A 85 18.88 3.10 -15.59
C LEU A 85 18.69 1.59 -15.84
N PRO A 86 19.72 0.76 -15.59
CA PRO A 86 19.65 -0.69 -15.84
C PRO A 86 18.50 -1.40 -15.12
N LEU A 87 18.09 -0.89 -13.94
CA LEU A 87 16.99 -1.44 -13.13
C LEU A 87 15.69 -0.67 -13.29
N ALA A 88 15.64 0.32 -14.20
CA ALA A 88 14.43 1.12 -14.40
C ALA A 88 13.44 0.39 -15.30
N ASN A 89 12.36 -0.09 -14.71
CA ASN A 89 11.22 -0.59 -15.45
C ASN A 89 10.06 0.44 -15.31
N PRO A 90 9.67 1.13 -16.39
CA PRO A 90 8.60 2.12 -16.34
C PRO A 90 7.26 1.57 -15.82
N ALA A 91 7.00 0.26 -16.02
CA ALA A 91 5.78 -0.37 -15.52
C ALA A 91 5.76 -0.52 -13.98
N GLN A 92 6.90 -0.39 -13.32
CA GLN A 92 7.04 -0.46 -11.86
C GLN A 92 6.94 0.91 -11.19
N ALA A 93 7.10 2.00 -11.95
CA ALA A 93 6.95 3.36 -11.44
C ALA A 93 5.48 3.78 -11.48
N GLY A 94 5.01 4.44 -10.43
CA GLY A 94 3.60 4.82 -10.36
C GLY A 94 3.25 5.54 -9.06
N VAL A 95 1.95 5.68 -8.82
CA VAL A 95 1.42 6.26 -7.60
C VAL A 95 1.58 5.27 -6.45
N LEU A 96 2.31 5.68 -5.42
CA LEU A 96 2.51 4.90 -4.18
C LEU A 96 1.36 5.14 -3.20
N LEU A 97 0.88 6.39 -3.12
CA LEU A 97 -0.18 6.80 -2.21
C LEU A 97 -0.97 7.96 -2.80
N LYS A 98 -2.31 7.89 -2.68
CA LYS A 98 -3.22 9.03 -2.72
C LYS A 98 -3.91 9.14 -1.38
N GLY A 99 -3.82 10.31 -0.76
CA GLY A 99 -4.32 10.50 0.59
C GLY A 99 -4.66 11.93 0.90
N SER A 100 -4.85 12.18 2.19
CA SER A 100 -5.04 13.51 2.76
C SER A 100 -3.95 13.76 3.80
N VAL A 101 -3.44 14.97 3.85
CA VAL A 101 -2.50 15.38 4.89
C VAL A 101 -3.26 15.55 6.19
N PHE A 102 -3.05 14.63 7.12
CA PHE A 102 -3.67 14.69 8.44
C PHE A 102 -3.05 15.81 9.28
N GLN A 103 -1.73 15.94 9.19
CA GLN A 103 -0.97 16.97 9.91
C GLN A 103 0.33 17.29 9.18
N CYS A 104 0.66 18.58 9.12
CA CYS A 104 1.92 19.07 8.57
C CYS A 104 2.64 19.92 9.61
N PHE A 105 3.93 19.62 9.82
CA PHE A 105 4.81 20.38 10.70
C PHE A 105 5.94 21.01 9.91
N GLY A 106 6.16 22.29 10.13
CA GLY A 106 7.41 22.94 9.77
C GLY A 106 8.45 22.73 10.87
N ASN A 107 9.63 22.24 10.53
CA ASN A 107 10.72 22.01 11.46
C ASN A 107 11.99 22.70 10.99
N TRP A 108 12.67 23.36 11.91
CA TRP A 108 13.96 23.99 11.67
C TRP A 108 14.94 23.68 12.79
N GLN A 109 15.98 22.91 12.46
CA GLN A 109 17.01 22.49 13.41
C GLN A 109 18.39 22.81 12.83
N GLY A 110 19.08 23.77 13.44
CA GLY A 110 20.38 24.24 12.97
C GLY A 110 20.29 24.82 11.55
N MET A 111 20.97 24.19 10.58
CA MET A 111 20.95 24.60 9.17
C MET A 111 19.91 23.82 8.34
N GLN A 112 19.20 22.88 8.94
CA GLN A 112 18.22 22.05 8.24
C GLN A 112 16.81 22.56 8.47
N SER A 113 16.11 22.77 7.37
CA SER A 113 14.68 23.07 7.35
C SER A 113 13.93 21.89 6.74
N SER A 114 12.77 21.54 7.27
CA SER A 114 11.95 20.46 6.72
C SER A 114 10.46 20.69 6.94
N LEU A 115 9.66 20.12 6.04
CA LEU A 115 8.25 19.84 6.25
C LEU A 115 8.10 18.35 6.56
N GLU A 116 7.35 18.05 7.60
CA GLU A 116 7.03 16.67 8.02
C GLU A 116 5.53 16.49 7.97
N LEU A 117 5.08 15.57 7.12
CA LEU A 117 3.67 15.35 6.83
C LEU A 117 3.26 13.95 7.30
N MET A 118 2.21 13.89 8.09
CA MET A 118 1.47 12.67 8.39
C MET A 118 0.33 12.57 7.38
N VAL A 119 0.33 11.52 6.59
CA VAL A 119 -0.61 11.32 5.50
C VAL A 119 -1.46 10.09 5.79
N THR A 120 -2.76 10.23 5.61
CA THR A 120 -3.69 9.11 5.70
C THR A 120 -4.22 8.77 4.32
N ALA A 121 -4.40 7.49 4.01
CA ALA A 121 -5.03 7.10 2.76
C ALA A 121 -6.44 7.74 2.67
N LYS A 122 -6.86 8.16 1.46
CA LYS A 122 -8.13 8.90 1.25
C LYS A 122 -9.39 8.11 1.64
N ALA A 123 -9.24 6.82 1.88
CA ALA A 123 -10.30 5.86 2.18
C ALA A 123 -10.83 5.91 3.63
N GLY A 124 -10.93 7.07 4.24
CA GLY A 124 -11.55 7.24 5.56
C GLY A 124 -10.65 6.87 6.72
N THR A 125 -10.44 7.82 7.60
CA THR A 125 -9.64 7.68 8.82
C THR A 125 -10.54 7.58 10.04
N ASP A 126 -9.98 7.09 11.16
CA ASP A 126 -10.66 7.13 12.47
C ASP A 126 -11.04 8.56 12.90
N VAL A 127 -10.42 9.58 12.32
CA VAL A 127 -10.61 11.00 12.63
C VAL A 127 -11.85 11.58 11.96
N LYS A 128 -12.24 11.06 10.77
CA LYS A 128 -13.46 11.48 10.06
C LYS A 128 -14.35 10.24 9.88
N PRO A 129 -15.34 10.00 10.76
CA PRO A 129 -16.22 8.86 10.65
C PRO A 129 -17.02 8.91 9.34
N VAL A 130 -17.06 7.81 8.62
CA VAL A 130 -17.65 7.73 7.28
C VAL A 130 -19.06 7.15 7.29
N ASN A 131 -19.50 6.55 8.42
CA ASN A 131 -20.82 5.93 8.57
C ASN A 131 -21.14 4.93 7.43
N LEU A 132 -20.43 3.81 7.44
CA LEU A 132 -20.68 2.69 6.54
C LEU A 132 -21.95 1.97 6.96
N THR A 133 -23.07 2.29 6.32
CA THR A 133 -24.37 1.68 6.61
C THR A 133 -24.85 0.91 5.39
N PHE A 134 -25.29 -0.32 5.59
CA PHE A 134 -25.84 -1.16 4.53
C PHE A 134 -26.80 -2.21 5.08
N ASN A 135 -27.63 -2.75 4.20
CA ASN A 135 -28.51 -3.87 4.50
C ASN A 135 -28.07 -5.08 3.69
N TRP A 136 -27.55 -6.11 4.37
CA TRP A 136 -27.20 -7.36 3.75
C TRP A 136 -28.46 -8.26 3.67
N ARG A 137 -29.04 -8.29 2.49
CA ARG A 137 -30.30 -9.02 2.24
C ARG A 137 -30.04 -10.52 2.11
N LYS A 138 -31.02 -11.31 2.51
CA LYS A 138 -31.03 -12.75 2.30
C LYS A 138 -30.72 -13.11 0.83
N GLY A 139 -29.76 -14.01 0.64
CA GLY A 139 -29.31 -14.45 -0.68
C GLY A 139 -28.37 -13.49 -1.41
N MET A 140 -28.09 -12.31 -0.89
CA MET A 140 -27.09 -11.39 -1.44
C MET A 140 -25.68 -11.86 -1.05
N THR A 141 -24.73 -11.78 -1.97
CA THR A 141 -23.33 -12.06 -1.63
C THR A 141 -22.73 -10.95 -0.79
N LEU A 142 -21.81 -11.31 0.12
CA LEU A 142 -21.10 -10.33 0.95
C LEU A 142 -20.41 -9.26 0.08
N GLN A 143 -19.80 -9.69 -1.05
CA GLN A 143 -19.15 -8.77 -1.98
C GLN A 143 -20.12 -7.69 -2.50
N ALA A 144 -21.33 -8.08 -2.92
CA ALA A 144 -22.30 -7.14 -3.45
C ALA A 144 -22.75 -6.12 -2.38
N ALA A 145 -23.02 -6.59 -1.16
CA ALA A 145 -23.42 -5.74 -0.04
C ALA A 145 -22.31 -4.73 0.34
N VAL A 146 -21.07 -5.23 0.47
CA VAL A 146 -19.91 -4.40 0.84
C VAL A 146 -19.56 -3.42 -0.27
N THR A 147 -19.57 -3.83 -1.53
CA THR A 147 -19.32 -2.94 -2.67
C THR A 147 -20.31 -1.79 -2.69
N GLN A 148 -21.60 -2.06 -2.47
CA GLN A 148 -22.62 -1.03 -2.39
C GLN A 148 -22.36 -0.06 -1.22
N ALA A 149 -22.01 -0.57 -0.03
CA ALA A 149 -21.70 0.25 1.14
C ALA A 149 -20.47 1.15 0.90
N LEU A 150 -19.40 0.61 0.31
CA LEU A 150 -18.20 1.37 -0.02
C LEU A 150 -18.46 2.46 -1.06
N GLN A 151 -19.26 2.18 -2.09
CA GLN A 151 -19.62 3.18 -3.13
C GLN A 151 -20.48 4.31 -2.59
N ILE A 152 -21.36 4.02 -1.63
CA ILE A 152 -22.18 5.06 -0.95
C ILE A 152 -21.29 5.92 -0.04
N ALA A 153 -20.43 5.30 0.75
CA ALA A 153 -19.58 5.99 1.71
C ALA A 153 -18.42 6.77 1.04
N PHE A 154 -17.93 6.27 -0.09
CA PHE A 154 -16.80 6.84 -0.84
C PHE A 154 -17.17 7.02 -2.32
N PRO A 155 -17.96 8.05 -2.66
CA PRO A 155 -18.37 8.31 -4.03
C PRO A 155 -17.17 8.45 -4.98
N GLY A 156 -17.18 7.68 -6.08
CA GLY A 156 -16.10 7.68 -7.06
C GLY A 156 -14.93 6.72 -6.75
N ALA A 157 -14.93 6.03 -5.61
CA ALA A 157 -13.95 4.98 -5.34
C ALA A 157 -14.18 3.77 -6.24
N VAL A 158 -13.10 3.27 -6.84
CA VAL A 158 -13.13 2.05 -7.66
C VAL A 158 -12.97 0.84 -6.75
N VAL A 159 -13.91 -0.10 -6.79
CA VAL A 159 -13.80 -1.36 -6.07
C VAL A 159 -13.36 -2.45 -7.06
N THR A 160 -12.22 -3.08 -6.78
CA THR A 160 -11.60 -4.11 -7.63
C THR A 160 -11.44 -5.42 -6.85
N GLY A 161 -11.18 -6.52 -7.56
CA GLY A 161 -11.01 -7.83 -6.96
C GLY A 161 -12.31 -8.57 -6.73
N SER A 162 -12.24 -9.71 -6.06
CA SER A 162 -13.42 -10.55 -5.80
C SER A 162 -13.23 -11.43 -4.56
N TRP A 163 -14.36 -11.75 -3.93
CA TRP A 163 -14.48 -12.77 -2.89
C TRP A 163 -15.25 -13.98 -3.38
N SER A 164 -15.17 -15.06 -2.65
CA SER A 164 -15.96 -16.25 -2.92
C SER A 164 -17.46 -15.93 -3.00
N SER A 165 -18.12 -16.44 -4.02
CA SER A 165 -19.57 -16.32 -4.17
C SER A 165 -20.35 -17.13 -3.13
N SER A 166 -19.70 -18.01 -2.37
CA SER A 166 -20.30 -18.77 -1.27
C SER A 166 -20.58 -17.94 -0.03
N LEU A 167 -19.98 -16.73 0.07
CA LEU A 167 -20.22 -15.80 1.19
C LEU A 167 -21.60 -15.15 1.04
N VAL A 168 -22.64 -15.89 1.41
CA VAL A 168 -24.05 -15.46 1.31
C VAL A 168 -24.70 -15.53 2.67
N TYR A 169 -25.55 -14.54 2.99
CA TYR A 169 -26.27 -14.51 4.23
C TYR A 169 -27.66 -15.16 4.11
N THR A 170 -28.09 -15.79 5.20
CA THR A 170 -29.37 -16.53 5.23
C THR A 170 -30.56 -15.69 5.65
N GLU A 171 -30.33 -14.50 6.20
CA GLU A 171 -31.35 -13.59 6.73
C GLU A 171 -31.03 -12.14 6.35
N ASP A 172 -32.04 -11.25 6.42
CA ASP A 172 -31.84 -9.83 6.22
C ASP A 172 -31.24 -9.21 7.48
N GLN A 173 -30.05 -8.54 7.34
CA GLN A 173 -29.41 -7.86 8.46
C GLN A 173 -28.91 -6.45 8.08
N PRO A 174 -29.36 -5.42 8.81
CA PRO A 174 -28.78 -4.09 8.69
C PRO A 174 -27.51 -3.97 9.52
N PHE A 175 -26.48 -3.33 8.95
CA PHE A 175 -25.23 -3.04 9.63
C PHE A 175 -24.87 -1.57 9.52
N SER A 176 -24.18 -1.05 10.54
CA SER A 176 -23.67 0.31 10.56
C SER A 176 -22.34 0.36 11.31
N TYR A 177 -21.31 0.88 10.66
CA TYR A 177 -19.97 1.05 11.22
C TYR A 177 -19.49 2.48 11.05
N LYS A 178 -18.84 3.02 12.07
CA LYS A 178 -18.35 4.40 12.05
C LYS A 178 -17.09 4.56 11.22
N THR A 179 -16.22 3.55 11.20
CA THR A 179 -14.90 3.63 10.54
C THR A 179 -14.66 2.43 9.62
N LEU A 180 -13.84 2.64 8.61
CA LEU A 180 -13.46 1.59 7.67
C LEU A 180 -12.70 0.42 8.34
N PRO A 181 -11.78 0.62 9.30
CA PRO A 181 -11.14 -0.47 10.02
C PRO A 181 -12.13 -1.36 10.80
N GLN A 182 -13.11 -0.76 11.48
CA GLN A 182 -14.15 -1.53 12.17
C GLN A 182 -14.98 -2.37 11.19
N PHE A 183 -15.34 -1.77 10.07
CA PHE A 183 -16.07 -2.45 9.00
C PHE A 183 -15.26 -3.59 8.38
N ALA A 184 -13.99 -3.37 8.07
CA ALA A 184 -13.10 -4.39 7.49
C ALA A 184 -12.89 -5.59 8.43
N ARG A 185 -12.75 -5.34 9.74
CA ARG A 185 -12.68 -6.41 10.75
C ARG A 185 -13.95 -7.23 10.78
N TRP A 186 -15.11 -6.57 10.85
CA TRP A 186 -16.39 -7.27 10.84
C TRP A 186 -16.57 -8.12 9.57
N VAL A 187 -16.18 -7.59 8.40
CA VAL A 187 -16.22 -8.33 7.12
C VAL A 187 -15.35 -9.59 7.21
N SER A 188 -14.13 -9.46 7.71
CA SER A 188 -13.22 -10.60 7.88
C SER A 188 -13.79 -11.64 8.85
N ASP A 189 -14.22 -11.21 10.04
CA ASP A 189 -14.76 -12.10 11.09
C ASP A 189 -16.02 -12.84 10.59
N THR A 190 -16.93 -12.13 9.94
CA THR A 190 -18.16 -12.71 9.40
C THR A 190 -17.87 -13.71 8.28
N SER A 191 -16.89 -13.44 7.44
CA SER A 191 -16.49 -14.36 6.39
C SER A 191 -15.94 -15.68 6.94
N HIS A 192 -15.21 -15.65 8.07
CA HIS A 192 -14.75 -16.85 8.77
C HIS A 192 -15.90 -17.64 9.43
N VAL A 193 -16.95 -16.95 9.89
CA VAL A 193 -18.15 -17.64 10.42
C VAL A 193 -18.88 -18.40 9.31
N ILE A 194 -18.96 -17.82 8.10
CA ILE A 194 -19.62 -18.46 6.96
C ILE A 194 -18.75 -19.57 6.36
N ASN A 195 -17.44 -19.34 6.29
CA ASN A 195 -16.47 -20.32 5.80
C ASN A 195 -15.47 -20.67 6.95
N PRO A 196 -15.78 -21.69 7.74
CA PRO A 196 -14.98 -22.05 8.92
C PRO A 196 -13.70 -22.84 8.59
N ASP A 197 -13.27 -22.89 7.35
CA ASP A 197 -12.02 -23.54 6.94
C ASP A 197 -10.82 -22.83 7.63
N PRO A 198 -10.00 -23.54 8.42
CA PRO A 198 -8.85 -22.94 9.10
C PRO A 198 -7.76 -22.44 8.16
N THR A 199 -7.78 -22.84 6.88
CA THR A 199 -6.85 -22.35 5.84
C THR A 199 -7.39 -21.11 5.12
N TYR A 200 -8.64 -20.75 5.33
CA TYR A 200 -9.26 -19.58 4.72
C TYR A 200 -8.72 -18.29 5.33
N LEU A 201 -8.25 -17.37 4.48
CA LEU A 201 -7.64 -16.11 4.92
C LEU A 201 -8.66 -15.06 5.40
N GLY A 202 -9.94 -15.30 5.17
CA GLY A 202 -11.01 -14.33 5.40
C GLY A 202 -11.11 -13.28 4.29
N ALA A 203 -12.29 -12.69 4.17
CA ALA A 203 -12.53 -11.60 3.23
C ALA A 203 -11.80 -10.33 3.69
N GLN A 204 -10.96 -9.77 2.81
CA GLN A 204 -10.10 -8.62 3.10
C GLN A 204 -10.48 -7.42 2.24
N ILE A 205 -10.37 -6.22 2.84
CA ILE A 205 -10.53 -4.93 2.17
C ILE A 205 -9.22 -4.17 2.34
N VAL A 206 -8.63 -3.72 1.24
CA VAL A 206 -7.42 -2.90 1.24
C VAL A 206 -7.67 -1.60 0.50
N ALA A 207 -7.30 -0.48 1.10
CA ALA A 207 -7.31 0.80 0.43
C ALA A 207 -6.17 0.88 -0.59
N THR A 208 -6.50 1.32 -1.80
CA THR A 208 -5.56 1.56 -2.88
C THR A 208 -5.56 3.04 -3.27
N ALA A 209 -4.64 3.43 -4.13
CA ALA A 209 -4.58 4.82 -4.61
C ALA A 209 -5.88 5.33 -5.27
N ASN A 210 -6.74 4.44 -5.81
CA ASN A 210 -7.95 4.81 -6.54
C ASN A 210 -9.25 4.28 -5.90
N GLY A 211 -9.19 3.60 -4.76
CA GLY A 211 -10.36 3.02 -4.10
C GLY A 211 -10.01 1.80 -3.25
N PHE A 212 -10.65 0.67 -3.51
CA PHE A 212 -10.52 -0.52 -2.68
C PHE A 212 -10.21 -1.76 -3.51
N HIS A 213 -9.38 -2.62 -2.97
CA HIS A 213 -9.12 -3.95 -3.49
C HIS A 213 -9.68 -5.00 -2.53
N LEU A 214 -10.49 -5.92 -3.05
CA LEU A 214 -11.14 -7.00 -2.31
C LEU A 214 -10.48 -8.33 -2.68
N PHE A 215 -10.10 -9.13 -1.70
CA PHE A 215 -9.59 -10.48 -1.91
C PHE A 215 -9.85 -11.38 -0.69
N ASP A 216 -9.92 -12.68 -0.89
CA ASP A 216 -10.11 -13.69 0.15
C ASP A 216 -9.26 -14.96 -0.05
N GLY A 217 -8.34 -14.93 -1.02
CA GLY A 217 -7.50 -16.06 -1.37
C GLY A 217 -8.17 -17.14 -2.24
N THR A 218 -9.49 -17.06 -2.48
CA THR A 218 -10.20 -18.07 -3.31
C THR A 218 -10.11 -17.78 -4.79
N SER A 219 -10.06 -16.51 -5.19
CA SER A 219 -9.89 -16.08 -6.58
C SER A 219 -8.50 -15.46 -6.74
N LEU A 220 -7.55 -16.24 -7.23
CA LEU A 220 -6.17 -15.79 -7.40
C LEU A 220 -6.03 -15.10 -8.77
N PRO A 221 -5.64 -13.81 -8.80
CA PRO A 221 -5.32 -13.12 -10.04
C PRO A 221 -4.09 -13.76 -10.71
N LYS A 222 -3.85 -13.42 -11.97
CA LYS A 222 -2.62 -13.83 -12.66
C LYS A 222 -1.40 -13.38 -11.85
N ALA A 223 -0.51 -14.32 -11.53
CA ALA A 223 0.68 -14.04 -10.74
C ALA A 223 1.62 -13.06 -11.45
N LYS A 224 2.04 -12.02 -10.73
CA LYS A 224 3.03 -11.04 -11.18
C LYS A 224 4.43 -11.61 -10.97
N PRO A 225 5.29 -11.71 -12.00
CA PRO A 225 6.63 -12.23 -11.83
C PRO A 225 7.53 -11.21 -11.09
N ILE A 226 8.29 -11.70 -10.12
CA ILE A 226 9.39 -10.96 -9.52
C ILE A 226 10.66 -11.34 -10.25
N SER A 227 11.36 -10.36 -10.81
CA SER A 227 12.68 -10.59 -11.42
C SER A 227 13.75 -10.70 -10.35
N PHE A 228 14.74 -11.55 -10.57
CA PHE A 228 15.91 -11.62 -9.68
C PHE A 228 16.65 -10.27 -9.59
N LEU A 229 16.70 -9.53 -10.70
CA LEU A 229 17.34 -8.21 -10.76
C LEU A 229 16.61 -7.15 -9.95
N ASP A 230 15.31 -7.35 -9.65
CA ASP A 230 14.53 -6.42 -8.82
C ASP A 230 14.80 -6.63 -7.33
N LEU A 231 15.31 -7.81 -6.92
CA LEU A 231 15.53 -8.14 -5.52
C LEU A 231 16.71 -7.36 -4.91
N ILE A 232 16.50 -6.86 -3.71
CA ILE A 232 17.53 -6.26 -2.85
C ILE A 232 17.83 -7.23 -1.72
N GLY A 233 18.87 -8.03 -1.90
CA GLY A 233 19.19 -9.14 -1.01
C GLY A 233 18.31 -10.37 -1.24
N GLN A 234 18.44 -11.35 -0.36
CA GLN A 234 17.65 -12.58 -0.46
C GLN A 234 16.37 -12.50 0.38
N PRO A 235 15.30 -13.20 -0.05
CA PRO A 235 14.11 -13.39 0.77
C PRO A 235 14.43 -14.09 2.11
N THR A 236 13.61 -13.85 3.12
CA THR A 236 13.77 -14.42 4.46
C THR A 236 12.41 -14.88 4.98
N TRP A 237 12.37 -16.03 5.66
CA TRP A 237 11.21 -16.45 6.41
C TRP A 237 11.18 -15.71 7.74
N ILE A 238 10.14 -14.91 8.00
CA ILE A 238 9.94 -14.18 9.27
C ILE A 238 9.09 -14.96 10.26
N ASP A 239 8.24 -15.85 9.75
CA ASP A 239 7.53 -16.86 10.54
C ASP A 239 7.30 -18.14 9.71
N ALA A 240 6.57 -19.13 10.26
CA ALA A 240 6.33 -20.43 9.63
C ALA A 240 5.59 -20.35 8.28
N GLY A 241 4.85 -19.29 8.02
CA GLY A 241 4.03 -19.11 6.81
C GLY A 241 4.32 -17.83 6.04
N THR A 242 5.11 -16.92 6.60
CA THR A 242 5.33 -15.58 6.03
C THR A 242 6.76 -15.41 5.55
N MET A 243 6.90 -15.17 4.25
CA MET A 243 8.17 -14.82 3.62
C MET A 243 8.22 -13.30 3.40
N GLN A 244 9.34 -12.70 3.77
CA GLN A 244 9.64 -11.29 3.51
C GLN A 244 10.72 -11.16 2.45
N PHE A 245 10.55 -10.22 1.53
CA PHE A 245 11.59 -9.83 0.57
C PHE A 245 11.56 -8.33 0.29
N LYS A 246 12.67 -7.82 -0.22
CA LYS A 246 12.81 -6.43 -0.65
C LYS A 246 13.02 -6.36 -2.15
N THR A 247 12.39 -5.39 -2.79
CA THR A 247 12.63 -5.06 -4.20
C THR A 247 13.00 -3.60 -4.36
N VAL A 248 13.55 -3.22 -5.51
CA VAL A 248 13.56 -1.81 -5.93
C VAL A 248 12.15 -1.23 -5.79
N LEU A 249 12.06 0.08 -5.57
CA LEU A 249 10.76 0.72 -5.34
C LEU A 249 9.80 0.43 -6.50
N ARG A 250 8.67 -0.18 -6.19
CA ARG A 250 7.63 -0.62 -7.13
C ARG A 250 6.25 -0.17 -6.69
N ALA A 251 5.52 0.47 -7.57
CA ALA A 251 4.13 0.90 -7.36
C ALA A 251 3.09 -0.06 -7.98
N ASP A 252 3.55 -1.06 -8.74
CA ASP A 252 2.68 -2.02 -9.44
C ASP A 252 2.22 -3.20 -8.58
N LEU A 253 2.79 -3.35 -7.36
CA LEU A 253 2.39 -4.37 -6.40
C LEU A 253 1.31 -3.84 -5.46
N ASN A 254 0.28 -4.64 -5.24
CA ASN A 254 -0.78 -4.35 -4.27
C ASN A 254 -0.92 -5.50 -3.27
N VAL A 255 -1.40 -5.18 -2.08
CA VAL A 255 -1.78 -6.20 -1.10
C VAL A 255 -2.89 -7.07 -1.68
N GLY A 256 -2.77 -8.40 -1.52
CA GLY A 256 -3.67 -9.37 -2.14
C GLY A 256 -3.21 -9.90 -3.50
N ASP A 257 -2.25 -9.25 -4.17
CA ASP A 257 -1.69 -9.75 -5.43
C ASP A 257 -0.99 -11.12 -5.22
N LEU A 258 -1.11 -11.97 -6.24
CA LEU A 258 -0.31 -13.18 -6.34
C LEU A 258 1.00 -12.85 -7.06
N ILE A 259 2.12 -13.32 -6.53
CA ILE A 259 3.43 -13.16 -7.14
C ILE A 259 4.10 -14.52 -7.40
N THR A 260 4.97 -14.56 -8.38
CA THR A 260 5.86 -15.71 -8.63
C THR A 260 7.31 -15.29 -8.39
N MET A 261 7.98 -16.00 -7.50
CA MET A 261 9.40 -15.77 -7.21
C MET A 261 10.27 -16.36 -8.30
N PRO A 262 11.45 -15.75 -8.59
CA PRO A 262 12.34 -16.21 -9.63
C PRO A 262 12.85 -17.63 -9.35
N GLN A 263 12.92 -18.46 -10.41
CA GLN A 263 13.44 -19.83 -10.33
C GLN A 263 14.95 -19.84 -10.57
N GLY A 264 15.64 -20.82 -9.99
CA GLY A 264 17.04 -21.12 -10.30
C GLY A 264 18.07 -20.20 -9.65
N THR A 265 17.68 -19.31 -8.77
CA THR A 265 18.62 -18.55 -7.97
C THR A 265 19.08 -19.39 -6.79
N ASN A 266 20.40 -19.71 -6.74
CA ASN A 266 21.02 -20.34 -5.59
C ASN A 266 21.05 -19.34 -4.42
N VAL A 267 19.91 -19.16 -3.79
CA VAL A 267 19.80 -18.34 -2.59
C VAL A 267 20.38 -19.15 -1.45
N ILE A 268 21.43 -18.63 -0.84
CA ILE A 268 22.07 -19.26 0.33
C ILE A 268 21.03 -19.29 1.46
N ASN A 269 20.54 -20.48 1.78
CA ASN A 269 19.68 -20.68 2.93
C ASN A 269 20.49 -20.46 4.21
N THR A 270 20.29 -19.34 4.87
CA THR A 270 20.66 -19.23 6.29
C THR A 270 19.71 -20.13 7.09
N PRO A 271 20.23 -21.18 7.75
CA PRO A 271 19.40 -22.08 8.53
C PRO A 271 18.82 -21.33 9.72
N ASN A 272 17.53 -21.03 9.66
CA ASN A 272 16.78 -20.64 10.84
C ASN A 272 15.83 -21.78 11.26
N SER A 273 15.25 -21.68 12.44
CA SER A 273 14.35 -22.72 12.97
C SER A 273 13.12 -22.99 12.10
N PHE A 274 12.74 -22.06 11.21
CA PHE A 274 11.59 -22.15 10.33
C PHE A 274 11.92 -22.83 9.00
N THR A 275 13.18 -22.78 8.53
CA THR A 275 13.60 -23.42 7.27
C THR A 275 13.70 -24.94 7.36
N ARG A 276 13.72 -25.52 8.57
CA ARG A 276 13.78 -26.96 8.78
C ARG A 276 12.54 -27.71 8.28
N PHE A 277 11.42 -27.03 8.16
CA PHE A 277 10.13 -27.62 7.79
C PHE A 277 9.82 -27.46 6.29
N ARG A 278 10.70 -26.83 5.51
CA ARG A 278 10.47 -26.57 4.09
C ARG A 278 11.58 -27.15 3.22
N ASN A 279 11.17 -27.62 2.04
CA ASN A 279 12.07 -28.24 1.04
C ASN A 279 13.14 -27.26 0.55
N LYS A 280 14.16 -27.80 -0.09
CA LYS A 280 15.36 -27.09 -0.61
C LYS A 280 15.07 -25.91 -1.57
N THR A 281 13.84 -25.72 -1.99
CA THR A 281 13.37 -24.64 -2.87
C THR A 281 12.55 -23.60 -2.12
N ALA A 282 12.94 -23.27 -0.90
CA ALA A 282 12.16 -22.51 0.08
C ALA A 282 11.61 -21.15 -0.37
N PHE A 283 12.14 -20.57 -1.44
CA PHE A 283 11.69 -19.27 -1.97
C PHE A 283 11.18 -19.35 -3.41
N GLN A 284 10.87 -20.54 -3.90
CA GLN A 284 10.28 -20.75 -5.22
C GLN A 284 8.78 -20.97 -5.11
N GLY A 285 8.04 -20.61 -6.17
CA GLY A 285 6.62 -20.81 -6.23
C GLY A 285 5.82 -19.53 -6.22
N GLN A 286 4.55 -19.67 -5.89
CA GLN A 286 3.61 -18.56 -5.83
C GLN A 286 3.34 -18.16 -4.38
N PHE A 287 3.23 -16.86 -4.16
CA PHE A 287 2.98 -16.28 -2.85
C PHE A 287 1.96 -15.17 -2.98
N GLN A 288 1.09 -15.02 -1.97
CA GLN A 288 0.14 -13.93 -1.92
C GLN A 288 0.67 -12.79 -1.05
N ILE A 289 0.62 -11.56 -1.53
CA ILE A 289 1.09 -10.38 -0.80
C ILE A 289 0.16 -10.08 0.39
N ARG A 290 0.73 -10.06 1.58
CA ARG A 290 0.06 -9.73 2.85
C ARG A 290 0.16 -8.26 3.20
N SER A 291 1.37 -7.70 3.08
CA SER A 291 1.65 -6.31 3.39
C SER A 291 2.72 -5.76 2.46
N ILE A 292 2.66 -4.46 2.25
CA ILE A 292 3.65 -3.71 1.47
C ILE A 292 4.06 -2.50 2.30
N ARG A 293 5.35 -2.16 2.25
CA ARG A 293 5.88 -0.94 2.82
C ARG A 293 6.85 -0.31 1.83
N HIS A 294 6.54 0.88 1.37
CA HIS A 294 7.43 1.64 0.49
C HIS A 294 8.31 2.54 1.34
N LEU A 295 9.62 2.36 1.23
CA LEU A 295 10.62 3.15 1.92
C LEU A 295 11.40 3.99 0.91
N GLY A 296 11.45 5.29 1.14
CA GLY A 296 12.13 6.23 0.26
C GLY A 296 13.02 7.22 1.00
N ASN A 297 14.27 7.38 0.55
CA ASN A 297 15.12 8.52 0.81
C ASN A 297 15.85 8.86 -0.49
N SER A 298 15.50 10.00 -1.09
CA SER A 298 15.92 10.34 -2.45
C SER A 298 17.43 10.60 -2.58
N ARG A 299 18.12 10.91 -1.49
CA ARG A 299 19.58 11.23 -1.48
C ARG A 299 20.45 10.20 -0.80
N SER A 300 19.89 9.24 -0.07
CA SER A 300 20.67 8.16 0.53
C SER A 300 21.31 7.27 -0.53
N THR A 301 22.52 6.81 -0.32
CA THR A 301 23.25 5.90 -1.22
C THR A 301 22.92 4.43 -0.97
N SER A 302 22.27 4.10 0.17
CA SER A 302 21.89 2.72 0.50
C SER A 302 20.82 2.17 -0.45
N ALA A 303 20.94 0.93 -0.86
CA ALA A 303 19.91 0.23 -1.66
C ALA A 303 18.58 0.12 -0.91
N ASP A 304 18.63 -0.11 0.41
CA ASP A 304 17.47 -0.23 1.28
C ASP A 304 16.65 1.06 1.46
N SER A 305 17.19 2.18 1.01
CA SER A 305 16.56 3.49 1.18
C SER A 305 15.71 3.93 -0.02
N TRP A 306 15.45 3.03 -0.99
CA TRP A 306 14.53 3.26 -2.10
C TRP A 306 13.96 1.93 -2.56
N CYS A 307 13.13 1.35 -1.73
CA CYS A 307 12.70 -0.04 -1.89
C CYS A 307 11.23 -0.23 -1.51
N THR A 308 10.72 -1.36 -1.97
CA THR A 308 9.44 -1.91 -1.52
C THR A 308 9.73 -3.18 -0.71
N LEU A 309 9.37 -3.16 0.56
CA LEU A 309 9.38 -4.31 1.46
C LEU A 309 8.04 -5.03 1.33
N VAL A 310 8.06 -6.32 1.15
CA VAL A 310 6.86 -7.13 0.89
C VAL A 310 6.85 -8.34 1.81
N ASP A 311 5.75 -8.51 2.56
CA ASP A 311 5.48 -9.74 3.31
C ASP A 311 4.45 -10.56 2.55
N THR A 312 4.66 -11.87 2.48
CA THR A 312 3.81 -12.75 1.70
C THR A 312 3.48 -14.02 2.46
N TYR A 313 2.28 -14.56 2.20
CA TYR A 313 1.96 -15.93 2.59
C TYR A 313 2.40 -16.92 1.53
N ALA A 314 2.88 -18.07 1.98
CA ALA A 314 3.00 -19.21 1.08
C ALA A 314 1.58 -19.61 0.63
N SER A 315 1.32 -19.55 -0.67
CA SER A 315 0.11 -20.13 -1.24
C SER A 315 0.13 -21.63 -0.92
N SER A 316 -0.86 -22.10 -0.17
CA SER A 316 -1.09 -23.53 0.00
C SER A 316 -1.51 -24.08 -1.38
N GLN A 317 -0.58 -24.74 -2.08
CA GLN A 317 -0.92 -25.63 -3.19
C GLN A 317 -1.32 -26.98 -2.65
#